data_5089e4f45eae51189b32cd327fd1fb6c
#
_entry.id   5089e4f45eae51189b32cd327fd1fb6c
#
_cell.length_a   1.000
_cell.length_b   1.000
_cell.length_c   1.000
_cell.angle_alpha   90.00
_cell.angle_beta   90.00
_cell.angle_gamma   90.00
#
_symmetry.space_group_name_H-M   'P 1'
#
loop_
_entity.id
_entity.type
_entity.pdbx_description
1 polymer ?
#
loop_
_entity_poly.entity_id
_entity_poly.type
_entity_poly.pdbx_seq_one_letter_code
_entity_poly.pdbx_strand_id
1 'polypeptide(L)'
;MKFSFSKLKRIQSEEEEKIVLFVCVENSARSQMAEGFFRKYAPRGYSTKSAGTKPSGQINPLAIQVMKEVGIDISKQRPKIITEDMIR
;
A
#
# COMPACT_ATOMS: atom_id res chain seq x y z
N MET A 1 5.83 -10.24 4.87
CA MET A 1 4.77 -9.26 4.52
C MET A 1 3.40 -9.86 4.75
N LYS A 2 2.55 -9.09 5.33
CA LYS A 2 1.16 -9.49 5.54
C LYS A 2 0.24 -8.69 4.65
N PHE A 3 -0.85 -9.30 4.27
CA PHE A 3 -1.88 -8.72 3.44
C PHE A 3 -3.19 -8.70 4.18
N SER A 4 -3.87 -7.56 4.21
CA SER A 4 -5.21 -7.50 4.76
C SER A 4 -6.11 -6.68 3.84
N PHE A 5 -7.39 -6.96 3.91
CA PHE A 5 -8.38 -6.39 3.03
C PHE A 5 -9.47 -5.74 3.88
N SER A 6 -9.74 -4.47 3.62
CA SER A 6 -10.80 -3.73 4.32
C SER A 6 -11.82 -3.22 3.34
N LYS A 7 -13.03 -3.09 3.83
CA LYS A 7 -14.16 -2.64 3.03
C LYS A 7 -14.74 -1.39 3.65
N LEU A 8 -14.80 -0.33 2.86
CA LEU A 8 -15.38 0.93 3.28
C LEU A 8 -16.72 1.10 2.62
N LYS A 9 -17.77 1.20 3.44
CA LYS A 9 -19.11 1.31 2.94
C LYS A 9 -19.58 2.76 3.00
N ARG A 10 -20.05 3.27 1.89
CA ARG A 10 -20.60 4.61 1.82
C ARG A 10 -22.09 4.57 2.03
N ILE A 11 -22.58 5.48 2.84
CA ILE A 11 -23.99 5.47 3.26
C ILE A 11 -24.94 5.73 2.11
N GLN A 12 -24.55 6.56 1.16
CA GLN A 12 -25.44 7.01 0.10
C GLN A 12 -25.09 6.48 -1.27
N SER A 13 -24.18 5.52 -1.33
CA SER A 13 -23.73 4.96 -2.58
C SER A 13 -23.93 3.47 -2.58
N GLU A 14 -24.30 2.92 -3.71
CA GLU A 14 -24.35 1.49 -3.88
C GLU A 14 -22.96 0.90 -4.05
N GLU A 15 -21.98 1.75 -4.28
CA GLU A 15 -20.61 1.31 -4.46
C GLU A 15 -19.90 1.24 -3.11
N GLU A 16 -19.16 0.17 -2.92
CA GLU A 16 -18.28 0.02 -1.78
C GLU A 16 -16.86 0.24 -2.24
N GLU A 17 -16.14 1.11 -1.53
CA GLU A 17 -14.73 1.27 -1.77
C GLU A 17 -13.99 0.16 -1.04
N LYS A 18 -13.17 -0.57 -1.76
CA LYS A 18 -12.37 -1.66 -1.18
C LYS A 18 -10.92 -1.21 -1.06
N ILE A 19 -10.40 -1.33 0.14
CA ILE A 19 -9.03 -0.92 0.41
C ILE A 19 -8.21 -2.15 0.74
N VAL A 20 -7.12 -2.33 0.01
CA VAL A 20 -6.17 -3.41 0.24
C VAL A 20 -4.97 -2.84 0.99
N LEU A 21 -4.70 -3.40 2.14
CA LEU A 21 -3.62 -2.94 3.00
C LEU A 21 -2.48 -3.97 3.00
N PHE A 22 -1.31 -3.53 2.61
CA PHE A 22 -0.10 -4.35 2.67
C PHE A 22 0.72 -3.96 3.89
N VAL A 23 1.04 -4.93 4.72
CA VAL A 23 1.74 -4.69 5.98
C VAL A 23 3.01 -5.50 6.04
N CYS A 24 4.10 -4.85 6.42
CA CYS A 24 5.35 -5.53 6.76
C CYS A 24 5.98 -4.81 7.95
N VAL A 25 7.19 -5.17 8.33
CA VAL A 25 7.81 -4.56 9.51
C VAL A 25 8.22 -3.13 9.23
N GLU A 26 9.07 -2.91 8.23
CA GLU A 26 9.65 -1.58 7.99
C GLU A 26 8.90 -0.72 7.00
N ASN A 27 8.01 -1.30 6.21
CA ASN A 27 7.29 -0.58 5.16
C ASN A 27 8.25 0.17 4.23
N SER A 28 9.37 -0.46 3.92
CA SER A 28 10.42 0.18 3.13
C SER A 28 10.70 -0.49 1.79
N ALA A 29 10.28 -1.75 1.62
CA ALA A 29 10.54 -2.47 0.38
C ALA A 29 9.32 -3.27 -0.05
N ARG A 30 9.13 -4.50 0.46
CA ARG A 30 8.11 -5.41 -0.08
C ARG A 30 6.69 -4.85 -0.07
N SER A 31 6.25 -4.28 1.04
CA SER A 31 4.89 -3.72 1.09
C SER A 31 4.75 -2.48 0.22
N GLN A 32 5.82 -1.68 0.09
CA GLN A 32 5.81 -0.53 -0.79
C GLN A 32 5.76 -0.95 -2.25
N MET A 33 6.49 -2.00 -2.61
CA MET A 33 6.44 -2.54 -3.97
C MET A 33 5.06 -3.12 -4.27
N ALA A 34 4.48 -3.84 -3.30
CA ALA A 34 3.14 -4.39 -3.46
C ALA A 34 2.11 -3.28 -3.66
N GLU A 35 2.22 -2.21 -2.88
CA GLU A 35 1.34 -1.05 -3.04
C GLU A 35 1.46 -0.45 -4.44
N GLY A 36 2.69 -0.30 -4.93
CA GLY A 36 2.93 0.24 -6.27
C GLY A 36 2.32 -0.61 -7.37
N PHE A 37 2.52 -1.92 -7.30
CA PHE A 37 1.92 -2.84 -8.26
C PHE A 37 0.39 -2.80 -8.20
N PHE A 38 -0.15 -2.85 -7.01
CA PHE A 38 -1.60 -2.85 -6.86
C PHE A 38 -2.20 -1.55 -7.38
N ARG A 39 -1.58 -0.42 -7.08
CA ARG A 39 -2.08 0.87 -7.56
C ARG A 39 -2.14 0.92 -9.07
N LYS A 40 -1.15 0.32 -9.74
CA LYS A 40 -1.09 0.32 -11.19
C LYS A 40 -2.13 -0.62 -11.82
N TYR A 41 -2.36 -1.78 -11.22
CA TYR A 41 -3.17 -2.82 -11.84
C TYR A 41 -4.51 -3.08 -11.17
N ALA A 42 -4.83 -2.37 -10.10
CA ALA A 42 -6.06 -2.62 -9.36
C ALA A 42 -7.29 -2.33 -10.22
N PRO A 43 -8.32 -3.16 -10.07
CA PRO A 43 -9.56 -2.88 -10.77
C PRO A 43 -10.27 -1.67 -10.15
N ARG A 44 -11.25 -1.17 -10.88
CA ARG A 44 -12.03 -0.03 -10.43
C ARG A 44 -12.71 -0.32 -9.09
N GLY A 45 -12.75 0.66 -8.22
CA GLY A 45 -13.35 0.51 -6.91
C GLY A 45 -12.38 0.01 -5.83
N TYR A 46 -11.13 -0.26 -6.20
CA TYR A 46 -10.11 -0.67 -5.26
C TYR A 46 -9.09 0.45 -5.06
N SER A 47 -8.64 0.59 -3.83
CA SER A 47 -7.51 1.44 -3.51
C SER A 47 -6.54 0.66 -2.63
N THR A 48 -5.38 1.23 -2.38
CA THR A 48 -4.35 0.51 -1.65
C THR A 48 -3.63 1.43 -0.69
N LYS A 49 -3.15 0.83 0.39
CA LYS A 49 -2.25 1.48 1.34
C LYS A 49 -1.21 0.47 1.77
N SER A 50 -0.11 0.95 2.29
CA SER A 50 0.88 0.10 2.92
C SER A 50 1.31 0.70 4.25
N ALA A 51 1.77 -0.13 5.15
CA ALA A 51 2.20 0.33 6.46
C ALA A 51 3.16 -0.68 7.08
N GLY A 52 3.83 -0.27 8.13
CA GLY A 52 4.73 -1.13 8.87
C GLY A 52 4.50 -1.05 10.36
N THR A 53 4.91 -2.08 11.07
CA THR A 53 4.84 -2.08 12.52
C THR A 53 6.00 -1.29 13.13
N LYS A 54 7.11 -1.21 12.39
CA LYS A 54 8.28 -0.40 12.76
C LYS A 54 8.82 0.27 11.50
N PRO A 55 8.16 1.34 11.01
CA PRO A 55 8.55 1.93 9.74
C PRO A 55 9.95 2.52 9.79
N SER A 56 10.69 2.32 8.71
CA SER A 56 12.00 2.95 8.54
C SER A 56 11.83 4.39 8.10
N GLY A 57 12.94 5.15 8.04
CA GLY A 57 12.88 6.56 7.67
C GLY A 57 12.60 6.80 6.20
N GLN A 58 12.88 5.83 5.34
CA GLN A 58 12.73 6.02 3.90
C GLN A 58 12.57 4.70 3.20
N ILE A 59 12.08 4.75 1.96
CA ILE A 59 11.95 3.57 1.13
C ILE A 59 13.34 3.09 0.72
N ASN A 60 13.51 1.78 0.69
CA ASN A 60 14.77 1.18 0.27
C ASN A 60 15.09 1.59 -1.16
N PRO A 61 16.26 2.21 -1.42
CA PRO A 61 16.61 2.65 -2.77
C PRO A 61 16.62 1.54 -3.80
N LEU A 62 16.98 0.32 -3.39
CA LEU A 62 16.96 -0.82 -4.30
C LEU A 62 15.54 -1.15 -4.75
N ALA A 63 14.57 -1.04 -3.84
CA ALA A 63 13.17 -1.26 -4.20
C ALA A 63 12.72 -0.21 -5.23
N ILE A 64 13.11 1.04 -5.05
CA ILE A 64 12.79 2.10 -6.00
C ILE A 64 13.37 1.78 -7.38
N GLN A 65 14.62 1.33 -7.41
CA GLN A 65 15.29 1.00 -8.65
C GLN A 65 14.63 -0.18 -9.37
N VAL A 66 14.34 -1.24 -8.63
CA VAL A 66 13.72 -2.44 -9.21
C VAL A 66 12.35 -2.12 -9.78
N MET A 67 11.55 -1.35 -9.05
CA MET A 67 10.22 -0.99 -9.52
C MET A 67 10.28 -0.09 -10.75
N LYS A 68 11.27 0.80 -10.80
CA LYS A 68 11.46 1.65 -11.97
C LYS A 68 11.74 0.83 -13.22
N GLU A 69 12.44 -0.29 -13.08
CA GLU A 69 12.74 -1.16 -14.22
C GLU A 69 11.47 -1.77 -14.84
N VAL A 70 10.41 -1.90 -14.06
CA VAL A 70 9.13 -2.38 -14.57
C VAL A 70 8.12 -1.25 -14.78
N GLY A 71 8.61 -0.01 -14.81
CA GLY A 71 7.79 1.15 -15.14
C GLY A 71 6.93 1.68 -14.01
N ILE A 72 7.25 1.36 -12.78
CA ILE A 72 6.48 1.83 -11.62
C ILE A 72 7.38 2.68 -10.72
N ASP A 73 6.98 3.92 -10.50
CA ASP A 73 7.71 4.84 -9.65
C ASP A 73 7.12 4.85 -8.24
N ILE A 74 7.87 4.33 -7.27
CA ILE A 74 7.46 4.36 -5.87
C ILE A 74 8.29 5.36 -5.05
N SER A 75 9.07 6.20 -5.71
CA SER A 75 9.99 7.12 -5.03
C SER A 75 9.27 8.15 -4.15
N LYS A 76 8.01 8.42 -4.43
CA LYS A 76 7.22 9.37 -3.66
C LYS A 76 6.41 8.74 -2.54
N GLN A 77 6.38 7.43 -2.47
CA GLN A 77 5.74 6.73 -1.36
C GLN A 77 6.60 6.86 -0.11
N ARG A 78 6.01 6.70 1.05
CA ARG A 78 6.73 6.84 2.31
C ARG A 78 6.41 5.71 3.26
N PRO A 79 7.38 5.26 4.06
CA PRO A 79 7.08 4.34 5.14
C PRO A 79 6.11 4.97 6.13
N LYS A 80 5.13 4.18 6.58
CA LYS A 80 4.09 4.65 7.48
C LYS A 80 3.84 3.62 8.56
N ILE A 81 3.58 4.09 9.76
CA ILE A 81 3.19 3.17 10.83
C ILE A 81 1.74 2.74 10.61
N ILE A 82 1.47 1.47 10.92
CA ILE A 82 0.11 0.97 10.84
C ILE A 82 -0.73 1.66 11.92
N THR A 83 -1.94 2.06 11.56
CA THR A 83 -2.86 2.69 12.48
C THR A 83 -4.14 1.88 12.54
N GLU A 84 -4.91 2.12 13.60
CA GLU A 84 -6.19 1.45 13.78
C GLU A 84 -7.15 1.77 12.63
N ASP A 85 -7.12 2.99 12.14
CA ASP A 85 -7.98 3.40 11.04
C ASP A 85 -7.70 2.62 9.75
N MET A 86 -6.47 2.17 9.56
CA MET A 86 -6.11 1.40 8.37
C MET A 86 -6.66 -0.02 8.41
N ILE A 87 -6.99 -0.51 9.60
CA ILE A 87 -7.44 -1.89 9.79
C ILE A 87 -8.96 -2.01 9.72
N ARG A 88 -9.66 -0.95 10.00
CA ARG A 88 -11.14 -0.96 10.05
C ARG A 88 -11.79 -1.05 8.69
#